data_8fe2c737bde0a84370977d2059f0f4c2
#
_entry.id   8fe2c737bde0a84370977d2059f0f4c2
#
_cell.length_a   1.000
_cell.length_b   1.000
_cell.length_c   1.000
_cell.angle_alpha   90.00
_cell.angle_beta   90.00
_cell.angle_gamma   90.00
#
_symmetry.space_group_name_H-M   'P 1'
#
loop_
_entity.id
_entity.type
_entity.pdbx_description
1 polymer ?
#
loop_
_entity_poly.entity_id
_entity_poly.type
_entity_poly.pdbx_seq_one_letter_code
_entity_poly.pdbx_strand_id
1 'polypeptide(L)'
;MTPIHLYVLVLVAAGVLIAAYFLLRSKPKTADEVEKERRAWLDRVGRITDGTVIDVQEMPGSNGRSSTLLIYQYDVAGVSYEASQDVTYLRQFINLHSCRLGLPTSVRFDPQNPGNSIVVSERWMGLRQ
;
A
#
# COMPACT_ATOMS: atom_id res chain seq x y z
N MET A 1 19.91 52.39 -8.89
CA MET A 1 18.71 51.56 -8.88
C MET A 1 17.55 52.33 -8.25
N THR A 2 16.46 52.40 -8.96
CA THR A 2 15.25 52.98 -8.39
C THR A 2 14.67 51.98 -7.36
N PRO A 3 14.01 52.49 -6.27
CA PRO A 3 13.46 51.59 -5.26
C PRO A 3 12.43 50.59 -5.78
N ILE A 4 11.82 50.85 -6.92
CA ILE A 4 10.88 49.95 -7.59
C ILE A 4 11.56 48.69 -8.08
N HIS A 5 12.78 48.77 -8.62
CA HIS A 5 13.54 47.62 -9.08
C HIS A 5 13.97 46.68 -7.93
N LEU A 6 14.32 47.26 -6.81
CA LEU A 6 14.64 46.50 -5.60
C LEU A 6 13.41 45.77 -5.08
N TYR A 7 12.25 46.41 -5.11
CA TYR A 7 10.97 45.81 -4.68
C TYR A 7 10.58 44.60 -5.56
N VAL A 8 10.72 44.78 -6.87
CA VAL A 8 10.42 43.69 -7.83
C VAL A 8 11.37 42.51 -7.63
N LEU A 9 12.66 42.76 -7.41
CA LEU A 9 13.63 41.69 -7.14
C LEU A 9 13.31 40.92 -5.87
N VAL A 10 12.91 41.59 -4.80
CA VAL A 10 12.53 40.97 -3.55
C VAL A 10 11.26 40.10 -3.73
N LEU A 11 10.26 40.57 -4.46
CA LEU A 11 9.04 39.82 -4.73
C LEU A 11 9.30 38.57 -5.57
N VAL A 12 10.16 38.69 -6.59
CA VAL A 12 10.52 37.54 -7.44
C VAL A 12 11.29 36.50 -6.61
N ALA A 13 12.24 36.95 -5.79
CA ALA A 13 13.00 36.01 -4.94
C ALA A 13 12.10 35.29 -3.93
N ALA A 14 11.15 35.99 -3.31
CA ALA A 14 10.18 35.42 -2.40
C ALA A 14 9.29 34.41 -3.11
N GLY A 15 8.82 34.70 -4.32
CA GLY A 15 8.01 33.78 -5.12
C GLY A 15 8.75 32.52 -5.49
N VAL A 16 10.02 32.63 -5.89
CA VAL A 16 10.86 31.46 -6.22
C VAL A 16 11.09 30.59 -4.99
N LEU A 17 11.37 31.19 -3.83
CA LEU A 17 11.57 30.45 -2.57
C LEU A 17 10.31 29.70 -2.16
N ILE A 18 9.14 30.30 -2.27
CA ILE A 18 7.87 29.68 -1.96
C ILE A 18 7.59 28.51 -2.93
N ALA A 19 7.79 28.72 -4.23
CA ALA A 19 7.60 27.67 -5.23
C ALA A 19 8.56 26.50 -4.99
N ALA A 20 9.84 26.76 -4.70
CA ALA A 20 10.82 25.73 -4.37
C ALA A 20 10.42 24.95 -3.11
N TYR A 21 9.92 25.64 -2.08
CA TYR A 21 9.44 25.01 -0.86
C TYR A 21 8.27 24.06 -1.13
N PHE A 22 7.28 24.47 -1.92
CA PHE A 22 6.15 23.62 -2.28
C PHE A 22 6.56 22.44 -3.14
N LEU A 23 7.48 22.62 -4.09
CA LEU A 23 8.01 21.54 -4.93
C LEU A 23 8.79 20.51 -4.11
N LEU A 24 9.57 20.96 -3.13
CA LEU A 24 10.31 20.05 -2.25
C LEU A 24 9.39 19.31 -1.28
N ARG A 25 8.29 19.94 -0.86
CA ARG A 25 7.35 19.36 0.08
C ARG A 25 6.38 18.38 -0.60
N SER A 26 6.09 18.55 -1.86
CA SER A 26 5.16 17.70 -2.63
C SER A 26 5.90 16.61 -3.42
N LYS A 27 6.89 15.98 -2.82
CA LYS A 27 7.50 14.79 -3.41
C LYS A 27 6.42 13.74 -3.61
N PRO A 28 6.23 13.18 -4.83
CA PRO A 28 5.27 12.13 -5.03
C PRO A 28 5.65 10.93 -4.17
N LYS A 29 4.66 10.36 -3.49
CA LYS A 29 4.87 9.17 -2.69
C LYS A 29 5.29 8.02 -3.59
N THR A 30 6.24 7.21 -3.13
CA THR A 30 6.62 5.99 -3.82
C THR A 30 5.48 4.98 -3.77
N ALA A 31 5.47 4.00 -4.68
CA ALA A 31 4.47 2.94 -4.67
C ALA A 31 4.46 2.18 -3.33
N ASP A 32 5.64 2.00 -2.72
CA ASP A 32 5.77 1.34 -1.42
C ASP A 32 5.13 2.15 -0.28
N GLU A 33 5.28 3.46 -0.30
CA GLU A 33 4.67 4.34 0.69
C GLU A 33 3.14 4.34 0.57
N VAL A 34 2.62 4.37 -0.65
CA VAL A 34 1.18 4.31 -0.91
C VAL A 34 0.61 2.98 -0.41
N GLU A 35 1.28 1.87 -0.69
CA GLU A 35 0.86 0.54 -0.25
C GLU A 35 0.92 0.42 1.27
N LYS A 36 1.96 0.95 1.91
CA LYS A 36 2.08 0.96 3.36
C LYS A 36 0.95 1.75 4.03
N GLU A 37 0.58 2.90 3.47
CA GLU A 37 -0.54 3.70 3.96
C GLU A 37 -1.87 2.96 3.78
N ARG A 38 -2.05 2.27 2.66
CA ARG A 38 -3.24 1.46 2.40
C ARG A 38 -3.39 0.36 3.45
N ARG A 39 -2.30 -0.38 3.73
CA ARG A 39 -2.31 -1.43 4.76
C ARG A 39 -2.64 -0.87 6.14
N ALA A 40 -2.04 0.25 6.51
CA ALA A 40 -2.29 0.89 7.80
C ALA A 40 -3.74 1.35 7.94
N TRP A 41 -4.32 1.89 6.88
CA TRP A 41 -5.71 2.33 6.87
C TRP A 41 -6.68 1.15 6.99
N LEU A 42 -6.47 0.09 6.23
CA LEU A 42 -7.28 -1.13 6.30
C LEU A 42 -7.15 -1.85 7.64
N ASP A 43 -5.97 -1.81 8.24
CA ASP A 43 -5.77 -2.36 9.58
C ASP A 43 -6.61 -1.63 10.65
N ARG A 44 -6.80 -0.32 10.48
CA ARG A 44 -7.59 0.49 11.42
C ARG A 44 -9.09 0.38 11.19
N VAL A 45 -9.54 0.46 9.94
CA VAL A 45 -10.95 0.65 9.61
C VAL A 45 -11.57 -0.49 8.82
N GLY A 46 -10.75 -1.44 8.33
CA GLY A 46 -11.25 -2.58 7.57
C GLY A 46 -12.12 -3.52 8.40
N ARG A 47 -13.13 -4.08 7.76
CA ARG A 47 -13.92 -5.16 8.34
C ARG A 47 -13.26 -6.49 8.05
N ILE A 48 -13.49 -7.47 8.93
CA ILE A 48 -12.89 -8.80 8.79
C ILE A 48 -13.90 -9.77 8.23
N THR A 49 -13.48 -10.55 7.25
CA THR A 49 -14.24 -11.68 6.71
C THR A 49 -13.32 -12.89 6.56
N ASP A 50 -13.89 -14.05 6.41
CA ASP A 50 -13.12 -15.27 6.14
C ASP A 50 -12.75 -15.36 4.67
N GLY A 51 -11.55 -15.85 4.41
CA GLY A 51 -11.05 -16.08 3.07
C GLY A 51 -10.17 -17.30 2.99
N THR A 52 -9.62 -17.53 1.81
CA THR A 52 -8.77 -18.68 1.51
C THR A 52 -7.61 -18.23 0.62
N VAL A 53 -6.41 -18.68 0.95
CA VAL A 53 -5.25 -18.46 0.09
C VAL A 53 -5.37 -19.36 -1.14
N ILE A 54 -5.25 -18.77 -2.33
CA ILE A 54 -5.30 -19.49 -3.60
C ILE A 54 -3.89 -19.81 -4.07
N ASP A 55 -2.98 -18.85 -3.97
CA ASP A 55 -1.63 -19.02 -4.52
C ASP A 55 -0.66 -18.04 -3.89
N VAL A 56 0.62 -18.34 -4.01
CA VAL A 56 1.72 -17.41 -3.70
C VAL A 56 2.60 -17.36 -4.94
N GLN A 57 2.76 -16.18 -5.52
CA GLN A 57 3.53 -16.00 -6.75
C GLN A 57 4.74 -15.12 -6.50
N GLU A 58 5.88 -15.52 -7.03
CA GLU A 58 7.06 -14.67 -7.09
C GLU A 58 7.18 -14.11 -8.51
N MET A 59 7.21 -12.79 -8.62
CA MET A 59 7.33 -12.13 -9.90
C MET A 59 8.70 -11.44 -10.02
N PRO A 60 9.43 -11.67 -11.13
CA PRO A 60 10.69 -10.97 -11.35
C PRO A 60 10.42 -9.48 -11.56
N GLY A 61 11.07 -8.65 -10.77
CA GLY A 61 10.98 -7.20 -10.91
C GLY A 61 12.01 -6.64 -11.88
N SER A 62 11.79 -5.40 -12.32
CA SER A 62 12.62 -4.70 -13.32
C SER A 62 14.00 -4.34 -12.81
N ASN A 63 14.47 -4.54 -11.69
CA ASN A 63 15.82 -4.23 -11.19
C ASN A 63 16.46 -5.38 -10.42
N GLY A 64 16.19 -6.63 -10.82
CA GLY A 64 16.67 -7.80 -10.11
C GLY A 64 15.99 -8.01 -8.75
N ARG A 65 14.98 -7.19 -8.41
CA ARG A 65 14.15 -7.35 -7.21
C ARG A 65 12.93 -8.19 -7.55
N SER A 66 12.76 -9.29 -6.85
CA SER A 66 11.55 -10.11 -6.98
C SER A 66 10.46 -9.57 -6.04
N SER A 67 9.22 -9.59 -6.52
CA SER A 67 8.05 -9.27 -5.72
C SER A 67 7.31 -10.55 -5.37
N THR A 68 6.85 -10.66 -4.14
CA THR A 68 6.04 -11.78 -3.69
C THR A 68 4.59 -11.35 -3.56
N LEU A 69 3.70 -12.01 -4.31
CA LEU A 69 2.27 -11.75 -4.29
C LEU A 69 1.53 -12.90 -3.62
N LEU A 70 0.70 -12.56 -2.66
CA LEU A 70 -0.21 -13.48 -2.01
C LEU A 70 -1.59 -13.32 -2.66
N ILE A 71 -2.10 -14.38 -3.27
CA ILE A 71 -3.39 -14.35 -3.95
C ILE A 71 -4.40 -15.08 -3.09
N TYR A 72 -5.53 -14.45 -2.85
CA TYR A 72 -6.56 -14.97 -1.95
C TYR A 72 -7.96 -14.65 -2.46
N GLN A 73 -8.92 -15.43 -1.98
CA GLN A 73 -10.33 -15.30 -2.31
C GLN A 73 -11.13 -15.12 -1.03
N TYR A 74 -12.17 -14.31 -1.08
CA TYR A 74 -13.07 -14.05 0.04
C TYR A 74 -14.44 -13.65 -0.46
N ASP A 75 -15.45 -13.81 0.40
CA ASP A 75 -16.83 -13.45 0.08
C ASP A 75 -17.28 -12.29 0.97
N VAL A 76 -17.96 -11.33 0.36
CA VAL A 76 -18.60 -10.21 1.07
C VAL A 76 -20.04 -10.08 0.56
N ALA A 77 -20.99 -10.25 1.47
CA ALA A 77 -22.43 -10.13 1.16
C ALA A 77 -22.88 -10.98 -0.04
N GLY A 78 -22.35 -12.21 -0.15
CA GLY A 78 -22.69 -13.13 -1.22
C GLY A 78 -21.92 -12.94 -2.53
N VAL A 79 -21.00 -11.98 -2.58
CA VAL A 79 -20.17 -11.74 -3.76
C VAL A 79 -18.75 -12.23 -3.47
N SER A 80 -18.21 -13.05 -4.39
CA SER A 80 -16.84 -13.56 -4.29
C SER A 80 -15.86 -12.57 -4.90
N TYR A 81 -14.79 -12.30 -4.18
CA TYR A 81 -13.68 -11.45 -4.62
C TYR A 81 -12.39 -12.24 -4.63
N GLU A 82 -11.57 -11.98 -5.61
CA GLU A 82 -10.19 -12.46 -5.67
C GLU A 82 -9.27 -11.25 -5.68
N ALA A 83 -8.26 -11.26 -4.82
CA ALA A 83 -7.33 -10.15 -4.71
C ALA A 83 -5.91 -10.67 -4.54
N SER A 84 -4.95 -9.82 -4.83
CA SER A 84 -3.55 -10.07 -4.57
C SER A 84 -2.98 -8.97 -3.69
N GLN A 85 -2.16 -9.36 -2.72
CA GLN A 85 -1.44 -8.43 -1.88
C GLN A 85 0.06 -8.61 -2.10
N ASP A 86 0.77 -7.52 -2.33
CA ASP A 86 2.22 -7.51 -2.37
C ASP A 86 2.75 -7.61 -0.93
N VAL A 87 3.39 -8.74 -0.63
CA VAL A 87 3.92 -9.02 0.71
C VAL A 87 5.44 -9.05 0.72
N THR A 88 6.08 -8.48 -0.29
CA THR A 88 7.54 -8.48 -0.44
C THR A 88 8.24 -7.94 0.81
N TYR A 89 7.75 -6.85 1.37
CA TYR A 89 8.33 -6.21 2.55
C TYR A 89 7.78 -6.76 3.88
N LEU A 90 6.90 -7.75 3.81
CA LEU A 90 6.26 -8.36 4.99
C LEU A 90 6.73 -9.79 5.22
N ARG A 91 7.77 -10.24 4.51
CA ARG A 91 8.29 -11.62 4.61
C ARG A 91 8.68 -12.04 6.02
N GLN A 92 9.15 -11.09 6.82
CA GLN A 92 9.51 -11.36 8.21
C GLN A 92 8.32 -11.76 9.09
N PHE A 93 7.10 -11.44 8.67
CA PHE A 93 5.87 -11.76 9.37
C PHE A 93 5.19 -13.02 8.82
N ILE A 94 5.64 -13.54 7.69
CA ILE A 94 4.97 -14.62 6.96
C ILE A 94 5.93 -15.79 6.79
N ASN A 95 5.48 -17.00 7.15
CA ASN A 95 6.16 -18.22 6.77
C ASN A 95 5.59 -18.69 5.42
N LEU A 96 6.28 -18.36 4.33
CA LEU A 96 5.84 -18.72 2.98
C LEU A 96 5.79 -20.23 2.75
N HIS A 97 6.59 -21.01 3.49
CA HIS A 97 6.58 -22.47 3.36
C HIS A 97 5.30 -23.11 3.90
N SER A 98 4.61 -22.43 4.81
CA SER A 98 3.32 -22.91 5.33
C SER A 98 2.12 -22.32 4.61
N CYS A 99 2.31 -21.40 3.66
CA CYS A 99 1.24 -20.88 2.80
C CYS A 99 0.92 -21.92 1.73
N ARG A 100 -0.18 -22.64 1.92
CA ARG A 100 -0.66 -23.67 1.00
C ARG A 100 -1.92 -23.21 0.30
N LEU A 101 -2.18 -23.77 -0.88
CA LEU A 101 -3.47 -23.67 -1.53
C LEU A 101 -4.56 -24.14 -0.56
N GLY A 102 -5.58 -23.31 -0.38
CA GLY A 102 -6.67 -23.62 0.53
C GLY A 102 -6.43 -23.24 1.98
N LEU A 103 -5.30 -22.56 2.31
CA LEU A 103 -5.06 -22.11 3.68
C LEU A 103 -6.13 -21.12 4.12
N PRO A 104 -6.87 -21.41 5.21
CA PRO A 104 -7.83 -20.44 5.73
C PRO A 104 -7.14 -19.16 6.18
N THR A 105 -7.77 -18.03 5.91
CA THR A 105 -7.25 -16.72 6.28
C THR A 105 -8.37 -15.79 6.71
N SER A 106 -8.03 -14.75 7.45
CA SER A 106 -8.91 -13.61 7.69
C SER A 106 -8.49 -12.49 6.77
N VAL A 107 -9.48 -11.82 6.20
CA VAL A 107 -9.28 -10.72 5.23
C VAL A 107 -9.90 -9.45 5.81
N ARG A 108 -9.14 -8.36 5.81
CA ARG A 108 -9.68 -7.03 6.10
C ARG A 108 -9.99 -6.33 4.79
N PHE A 109 -11.20 -5.83 4.69
CA PHE A 109 -11.67 -5.18 3.45
C PHE A 109 -12.32 -3.84 3.75
N ASP A 110 -12.29 -2.95 2.75
CA ASP A 110 -13.00 -1.68 2.79
C ASP A 110 -14.49 -1.93 2.57
N PRO A 111 -15.38 -1.58 3.54
CA PRO A 111 -16.81 -1.79 3.37
C PRO A 111 -17.42 -1.05 2.18
N GLN A 112 -16.81 0.05 1.76
CA GLN A 112 -17.29 0.85 0.63
C GLN A 112 -16.69 0.39 -0.70
N ASN A 113 -15.58 -0.33 -0.67
CA ASN A 113 -14.94 -0.91 -1.85
C ASN A 113 -14.39 -2.29 -1.48
N PRO A 114 -15.23 -3.34 -1.45
CA PRO A 114 -14.84 -4.66 -0.94
C PRO A 114 -13.68 -5.32 -1.68
N GLY A 115 -13.39 -4.89 -2.92
CA GLY A 115 -12.21 -5.36 -3.65
C GLY A 115 -10.88 -4.86 -3.09
N ASN A 116 -10.90 -3.81 -2.29
CA ASN A 116 -9.74 -3.29 -1.59
C ASN A 116 -9.59 -4.00 -0.25
N SER A 117 -8.57 -4.85 -0.13
CA SER A 117 -8.41 -5.73 1.02
C SER A 117 -6.95 -6.06 1.30
N ILE A 118 -6.70 -6.55 2.51
CA ILE A 118 -5.40 -7.08 2.92
C ILE A 118 -5.56 -8.35 3.75
N VAL A 119 -4.51 -9.15 3.79
CA VAL A 119 -4.39 -10.33 4.65
C VAL A 119 -3.33 -10.13 5.71
N VAL A 120 -2.32 -9.32 5.43
CA VAL A 120 -1.17 -9.09 6.32
C VAL A 120 -0.88 -7.60 6.40
N SER A 121 -0.58 -7.11 7.60
CA SER A 121 0.00 -5.79 7.83
C SER A 121 1.12 -5.90 8.86
N GLU A 122 1.79 -4.80 9.13
CA GLU A 122 2.86 -4.77 10.14
C GLU A 122 2.34 -5.04 11.55
N ARG A 123 1.03 -4.85 11.79
CA ARG A 123 0.41 -5.01 13.09
C ARG A 123 -0.63 -6.12 13.15
N TRP A 124 -0.96 -6.73 12.01
CA TRP A 124 -2.03 -7.71 11.93
C TRP A 124 -1.68 -8.83 10.98
N MET A 125 -1.94 -10.05 11.40
CA MET A 125 -1.73 -11.25 10.64
C MET A 125 -3.04 -11.99 10.44
N GLY A 126 -3.55 -12.02 9.21
CA GLY A 126 -4.76 -12.75 8.87
C GLY A 126 -4.52 -14.21 8.50
N LEU A 127 -3.29 -14.57 8.15
CA LEU A 127 -2.94 -15.95 7.80
C LEU A 127 -3.00 -16.83 9.05
N ARG A 128 -3.77 -17.89 8.97
CA ARG A 128 -3.89 -18.90 10.03
C ARG A 128 -2.90 -20.02 9.80
N GLN A 129 -1.67 -19.75 10.13
CA GLN A 129 -0.56 -20.68 9.99
C GLN A 129 -0.43 -21.62 11.20
#